data_d6b5a5d7aa5eb4e38f4f89dfcdba0433
#
_entry.id   d6b5a5d7aa5eb4e38f4f89dfcdba0433
#
_cell.length_a   1.000
_cell.length_b   1.000
_cell.length_c   1.000
_cell.angle_alpha   90.00
_cell.angle_beta   90.00
_cell.angle_gamma   90.00
#
_symmetry.space_group_name_H-M   'P 1'
#
loop_
_entity.id
_entity.type
_entity.pdbx_description
1 polymer ?
#
loop_
_entity_poly.entity_id
_entity_poly.type
_entity_poly.pdbx_seq_one_letter_code
_entity_poly.pdbx_strand_id
1 'polypeptide(L)'
;MIYKLISKVLANRMKKILHEVINEAQSAFVPGRHITDNVVVAFETMHTIGKRKKGKEGLMAIKLDMSKAYDRVEWGYLEIVIRKLGFGEKWISLVMMCVTTVSYEVLINGEPRGEITPSRGLRQGDPISPYLFLLCAEGLSALIKKKEAVGLIRGVGVSKLGPPVSHLFFTDDSIIFYRATMEECE
;
A
#
# COMPACT_ATOMS: atom_id res chain seq x y z
N MET A 1 -20.32 3.42 -19.27
CA MET A 1 -21.24 3.02 -18.17
C MET A 1 -21.00 1.60 -17.70
N ILE A 2 -20.92 0.60 -18.58
CA ILE A 2 -20.69 -0.84 -18.27
C ILE A 2 -19.40 -1.08 -17.47
N TYR A 3 -18.29 -0.45 -17.87
CA TYR A 3 -17.01 -0.55 -17.19
C TYR A 3 -17.09 -0.24 -15.67
N LYS A 4 -17.70 0.91 -15.30
CA LYS A 4 -17.84 1.28 -13.88
C LYS A 4 -18.67 0.28 -13.08
N LEU A 5 -19.62 -0.38 -13.72
CA LEU A 5 -20.42 -1.42 -13.09
C LEU A 5 -19.57 -2.67 -12.80
N ILE A 6 -18.78 -3.12 -13.79
CA ILE A 6 -17.86 -4.26 -13.63
C ILE A 6 -16.83 -3.96 -12.54
N SER A 7 -16.17 -2.81 -12.61
CA SER A 7 -15.19 -2.36 -11.61
C SER A 7 -15.81 -2.32 -10.21
N LYS A 8 -17.05 -1.82 -10.06
CA LYS A 8 -17.75 -1.80 -8.77
C LYS A 8 -18.07 -3.18 -8.25
N VAL A 9 -18.48 -4.12 -9.10
CA VAL A 9 -18.73 -5.51 -8.71
C VAL A 9 -17.45 -6.18 -8.24
N LEU A 10 -16.35 -6.02 -8.97
CA LEU A 10 -15.04 -6.54 -8.58
C LEU A 10 -14.56 -5.93 -7.26
N ALA A 11 -14.70 -4.62 -7.08
CA ALA A 11 -14.37 -3.92 -5.85
C ALA A 11 -15.17 -4.45 -4.65
N ASN A 12 -16.48 -4.65 -4.80
CA ASN A 12 -17.33 -5.18 -3.73
C ASN A 12 -16.99 -6.62 -3.35
N ARG A 13 -16.54 -7.43 -4.30
CA ARG A 13 -16.06 -8.80 -4.04
C ARG A 13 -14.71 -8.78 -3.33
N MET A 14 -13.80 -7.92 -3.77
CA MET A 14 -12.46 -7.76 -3.18
C MET A 14 -12.54 -7.33 -1.70
N LYS A 15 -13.43 -6.38 -1.38
CA LYS A 15 -13.64 -5.92 0.00
C LYS A 15 -13.83 -7.04 1.01
N LYS A 16 -14.44 -8.15 0.60
CA LYS A 16 -14.76 -9.26 1.51
C LYS A 16 -13.53 -10.02 2.00
N ILE A 17 -12.44 -9.96 1.24
CA ILE A 17 -11.21 -10.72 1.51
C ILE A 17 -10.02 -9.82 1.89
N LEU A 18 -10.17 -8.50 1.85
CA LEU A 18 -9.06 -7.58 2.14
C LEU A 18 -8.44 -7.79 3.52
N HIS A 19 -9.27 -8.11 4.53
CA HIS A 19 -8.78 -8.36 5.89
C HIS A 19 -7.89 -9.61 6.01
N GLU A 20 -7.98 -10.54 5.04
CA GLU A 20 -7.16 -11.75 4.99
C GLU A 20 -5.83 -11.53 4.24
N VAL A 21 -5.83 -10.63 3.23
CA VAL A 21 -4.69 -10.47 2.32
C VAL A 21 -3.87 -9.21 2.57
N ILE A 22 -4.41 -8.25 3.34
CA ILE A 22 -3.73 -6.99 3.65
C ILE A 22 -3.25 -7.00 5.10
N ASN A 23 -1.95 -6.77 5.29
CA ASN A 23 -1.31 -6.70 6.59
C ASN A 23 -1.99 -5.67 7.51
N GLU A 24 -1.96 -5.90 8.81
CA GLU A 24 -2.54 -5.01 9.84
C GLU A 24 -1.93 -3.60 9.86
N ALA A 25 -0.71 -3.44 9.37
CA ALA A 25 -0.04 -2.15 9.27
C ALA A 25 -0.74 -1.17 8.30
N GLN A 26 -1.60 -1.65 7.38
CA GLN A 26 -2.40 -0.82 6.47
C GLN A 26 -3.83 -0.64 7.01
N SER A 27 -4.24 0.60 7.25
CA SER A 27 -5.61 0.89 7.74
C SER A 27 -6.54 1.50 6.70
N ALA A 28 -6.03 1.98 5.56
CA ALA A 28 -6.85 2.62 4.54
C ALA A 28 -7.70 1.58 3.78
N PHE A 29 -8.97 1.92 3.51
CA PHE A 29 -9.92 1.17 2.67
C PHE A 29 -10.16 -0.29 3.06
N VAL A 30 -9.62 -0.79 4.16
CA VAL A 30 -9.86 -2.14 4.68
C VAL A 30 -11.07 -2.08 5.63
N PRO A 31 -12.12 -2.86 5.38
CA PRO A 31 -13.31 -2.85 6.24
C PRO A 31 -12.97 -3.16 7.70
N GLY A 32 -13.53 -2.38 8.63
CA GLY A 32 -13.33 -2.55 10.07
C GLY A 32 -12.04 -1.96 10.63
N ARG A 33 -11.13 -1.42 9.80
CA ARG A 33 -9.95 -0.69 10.26
C ARG A 33 -10.19 0.81 10.22
N HIS A 34 -9.66 1.52 11.21
CA HIS A 34 -9.79 2.98 11.32
C HIS A 34 -8.43 3.67 11.21
N ILE A 35 -8.41 4.84 10.57
CA ILE A 35 -7.19 5.66 10.48
C ILE A 35 -6.67 6.02 11.87
N THR A 36 -7.57 6.21 12.84
CA THR A 36 -7.23 6.52 14.23
C THR A 36 -6.33 5.46 14.85
N ASP A 37 -6.46 4.19 14.48
CA ASP A 37 -5.65 3.10 15.01
C ASP A 37 -4.18 3.30 14.63
N ASN A 38 -3.91 3.57 13.36
CA ASN A 38 -2.54 3.86 12.88
C ASN A 38 -2.01 5.18 13.45
N VAL A 39 -2.86 6.21 13.62
CA VAL A 39 -2.46 7.49 14.21
C VAL A 39 -2.03 7.30 15.66
N VAL A 40 -2.76 6.54 16.46
CA VAL A 40 -2.42 6.23 17.86
C VAL A 40 -1.10 5.45 17.92
N VAL A 41 -0.96 4.39 17.12
CA VAL A 41 0.27 3.60 17.07
C VAL A 41 1.47 4.44 16.64
N ALA A 42 1.31 5.29 15.62
CA ALA A 42 2.35 6.21 15.17
C ALA A 42 2.75 7.19 16.27
N PHE A 43 1.77 7.79 16.95
CA PHE A 43 2.01 8.73 18.04
C PHE A 43 2.79 8.08 19.20
N GLU A 44 2.36 6.92 19.67
CA GLU A 44 3.02 6.19 20.74
C GLU A 44 4.45 5.76 20.34
N THR A 45 4.64 5.34 19.07
CA THR A 45 5.95 4.96 18.55
C THR A 45 6.88 6.18 18.50
N MET A 46 6.42 7.31 17.97
CA MET A 46 7.18 8.57 17.91
C MET A 46 7.51 9.11 19.30
N HIS A 47 6.55 9.03 20.24
CA HIS A 47 6.76 9.42 21.62
C HIS A 47 7.83 8.54 22.31
N THR A 48 7.82 7.24 22.02
CA THR A 48 8.83 6.32 22.54
C THR A 48 10.22 6.65 21.98
N ILE A 49 10.31 6.97 20.67
CA ILE A 49 11.56 7.44 20.04
C ILE A 49 12.06 8.71 20.73
N GLY A 50 11.18 9.70 20.93
CA GLY A 50 11.54 10.98 21.54
C GLY A 50 11.96 10.90 23.02
N LYS A 51 11.41 9.95 23.77
CA LYS A 51 11.75 9.74 25.19
C LYS A 51 13.04 8.93 25.40
N ARG A 52 13.54 8.24 24.42
CA ARG A 52 14.73 7.39 24.54
C ARG A 52 16.02 8.22 24.61
N LYS A 53 16.35 8.67 25.84
CA LYS A 53 17.55 9.50 26.11
C LYS A 53 18.83 8.69 26.40
N LYS A 54 18.72 7.36 26.57
CA LYS A 54 19.85 6.47 26.93
C LYS A 54 19.89 5.24 26.04
N GLY A 55 21.05 4.89 25.54
CA GLY A 55 21.33 3.72 24.71
C GLY A 55 22.40 4.04 23.68
N LYS A 56 23.14 2.99 23.22
CA LYS A 56 24.19 3.14 22.21
C LYS A 56 23.62 3.30 20.78
N GLU A 57 22.38 2.84 20.56
CA GLU A 57 21.71 2.84 19.25
C GLU A 57 20.51 3.81 19.28
N GLY A 58 20.45 4.71 18.34
CA GLY A 58 19.29 5.57 18.11
C GLY A 58 18.11 4.79 17.54
N LEU A 59 16.92 5.38 17.61
CA LEU A 59 15.73 4.93 16.87
C LEU A 59 15.38 5.98 15.85
N MET A 60 14.88 5.56 14.69
CA MET A 60 14.54 6.44 13.59
C MET A 60 13.15 6.14 13.04
N ALA A 61 12.47 7.17 12.58
CA ALA A 61 11.25 7.06 11.80
C ALA A 61 11.44 7.82 10.49
N ILE A 62 11.12 7.20 9.37
CA ILE A 62 11.09 7.85 8.05
C ILE A 62 9.65 7.89 7.56
N LYS A 63 9.16 9.08 7.25
CA LYS A 63 7.93 9.26 6.50
C LYS A 63 8.25 9.25 5.01
N LEU A 64 7.60 8.37 4.26
CA LEU A 64 7.66 8.32 2.82
C LEU A 64 6.31 8.77 2.26
N ASP A 65 6.36 9.68 1.31
CA ASP A 65 5.22 10.16 0.54
C ASP A 65 5.42 9.77 -0.93
N MET A 66 4.51 9.00 -1.47
CA MET A 66 4.59 8.54 -2.86
C MET A 66 3.93 9.54 -3.79
N SER A 67 4.72 10.48 -4.31
CA SER A 67 4.24 11.41 -5.34
C SER A 67 3.61 10.68 -6.53
N LYS A 68 2.36 11.00 -6.87
CA LYS A 68 1.59 10.37 -7.96
C LYS A 68 1.50 8.84 -7.82
N ALA A 69 1.22 8.36 -6.62
CA ALA A 69 1.24 6.95 -6.28
C ALA A 69 0.44 6.08 -7.25
N TYR A 70 -0.79 6.48 -7.58
CA TYR A 70 -1.65 5.76 -8.53
C TYR A 70 -1.07 5.73 -9.94
N ASP A 71 -0.50 6.82 -10.42
CA ASP A 71 0.03 6.92 -11.78
C ASP A 71 1.30 6.08 -11.99
N ARG A 72 1.96 5.70 -10.90
CA ARG A 72 3.23 4.95 -10.89
C ARG A 72 3.09 3.45 -10.71
N VAL A 73 1.89 2.93 -10.54
CA VAL A 73 1.68 1.48 -10.41
C VAL A 73 2.00 0.78 -11.72
N GLU A 74 3.06 -0.02 -11.73
CA GLU A 74 3.43 -0.85 -12.87
C GLU A 74 2.49 -2.06 -12.97
N TRP A 75 1.86 -2.27 -14.13
CA TRP A 75 0.85 -3.32 -14.32
C TRP A 75 1.42 -4.73 -14.18
N GLY A 76 2.66 -4.94 -14.66
CA GLY A 76 3.34 -6.22 -14.48
C GLY A 76 3.62 -6.55 -13.01
N TYR A 77 3.98 -5.54 -12.21
CA TYR A 77 4.14 -5.70 -10.76
C TYR A 77 2.81 -6.03 -10.08
N LEU A 78 1.75 -5.30 -10.40
CA LEU A 78 0.40 -5.57 -9.89
C LEU A 78 -0.02 -7.02 -10.17
N GLU A 79 0.16 -7.51 -11.40
CA GLU A 79 -0.18 -8.88 -11.78
C GLU A 79 0.60 -9.92 -10.96
N ILE A 80 1.91 -9.71 -10.80
CA ILE A 80 2.76 -10.60 -10.00
C ILE A 80 2.29 -10.64 -8.54
N VAL A 81 2.00 -9.48 -7.95
CA VAL A 81 1.55 -9.40 -6.55
C VAL A 81 0.21 -10.11 -6.38
N ILE A 82 -0.79 -9.85 -7.23
CA ILE A 82 -2.09 -10.51 -7.16
C ILE A 82 -1.95 -12.03 -7.27
N ARG A 83 -1.10 -12.50 -8.19
CA ARG A 83 -0.82 -13.92 -8.37
C ARG A 83 -0.17 -14.52 -7.12
N LYS A 84 0.79 -13.83 -6.52
CA LYS A 84 1.46 -14.27 -5.29
C LYS A 84 0.56 -14.27 -4.05
N LEU A 85 -0.45 -13.41 -4.03
CA LEU A 85 -1.49 -13.40 -3.00
C LEU A 85 -2.52 -14.53 -3.16
N GLY A 86 -2.39 -15.39 -4.20
CA GLY A 86 -3.20 -16.58 -4.39
C GLY A 86 -4.53 -16.36 -5.12
N PHE A 87 -4.70 -15.22 -5.80
CA PHE A 87 -5.89 -15.00 -6.63
C PHE A 87 -5.88 -15.92 -7.85
N GLY A 88 -7.05 -16.47 -8.20
CA GLY A 88 -7.20 -17.35 -9.36
C GLY A 88 -7.07 -16.62 -10.70
N GLU A 89 -6.60 -17.31 -11.75
CA GLU A 89 -6.29 -16.74 -13.07
C GLU A 89 -7.47 -15.99 -13.69
N LYS A 90 -8.71 -16.48 -13.54
CA LYS A 90 -9.92 -15.79 -14.03
C LYS A 90 -10.11 -14.42 -13.38
N TRP A 91 -9.79 -14.32 -12.09
CA TRP A 91 -9.87 -13.06 -11.35
C TRP A 91 -8.77 -12.10 -11.81
N ILE A 92 -7.54 -12.59 -11.93
CA ILE A 92 -6.38 -11.81 -12.42
C ILE A 92 -6.69 -11.25 -13.80
N SER A 93 -7.17 -12.07 -14.73
CA SER A 93 -7.53 -11.65 -16.08
C SER A 93 -8.59 -10.54 -16.09
N LEU A 94 -9.63 -10.65 -15.24
CA LEU A 94 -10.67 -9.61 -15.15
C LEU A 94 -10.12 -8.28 -14.58
N VAL A 95 -9.28 -8.34 -13.56
CA VAL A 95 -8.64 -7.16 -12.97
C VAL A 95 -7.72 -6.51 -13.99
N MET A 96 -6.84 -7.29 -14.63
CA MET A 96 -5.91 -6.77 -15.62
C MET A 96 -6.64 -6.17 -16.83
N MET A 97 -7.73 -6.78 -17.29
CA MET A 97 -8.59 -6.20 -18.34
C MET A 97 -9.11 -4.82 -17.93
N CYS A 98 -9.56 -4.64 -16.68
CA CYS A 98 -10.01 -3.34 -16.18
C CYS A 98 -8.90 -2.29 -16.17
N VAL A 99 -7.64 -2.69 -16.01
CA VAL A 99 -6.51 -1.78 -15.89
C VAL A 99 -5.90 -1.47 -17.25
N THR A 100 -5.72 -2.47 -18.12
CA THR A 100 -4.95 -2.35 -19.37
C THR A 100 -5.75 -1.87 -20.58
N THR A 101 -7.09 -1.94 -20.55
CA THR A 101 -7.94 -1.53 -21.67
C THR A 101 -8.38 -0.06 -21.64
N VAL A 102 -7.73 0.76 -20.80
CA VAL A 102 -8.06 2.16 -20.64
C VAL A 102 -7.34 3.00 -21.69
N SER A 103 -8.09 3.86 -22.38
CA SER A 103 -7.53 4.94 -23.21
C SER A 103 -8.11 6.29 -22.76
N TYR A 104 -7.38 7.35 -23.05
CA TYR A 104 -7.76 8.73 -22.73
C TYR A 104 -7.71 9.61 -23.98
N GLU A 105 -8.55 10.61 -24.00
CA GLU A 105 -8.52 11.68 -24.98
C GLU A 105 -8.47 13.04 -24.28
N VAL A 106 -7.77 13.99 -24.85
CA VAL A 106 -7.72 15.36 -24.32
C VAL A 106 -8.82 16.17 -24.96
N LEU A 107 -9.65 16.83 -24.15
CA LEU A 107 -10.64 17.76 -24.66
C LEU A 107 -10.00 19.11 -25.00
N ILE A 108 -9.98 19.48 -26.29
CA ILE A 108 -9.54 20.79 -26.77
C ILE A 108 -10.78 21.52 -27.29
N ASN A 109 -11.16 22.62 -26.65
CA ASN A 109 -12.37 23.36 -26.95
C ASN A 109 -13.66 22.51 -26.96
N GLY A 110 -13.71 21.50 -26.08
CA GLY A 110 -14.87 20.59 -25.96
C GLY A 110 -14.86 19.40 -26.94
N GLU A 111 -13.91 19.33 -27.86
CA GLU A 111 -13.75 18.20 -28.77
C GLU A 111 -12.64 17.24 -28.28
N PRO A 112 -12.89 15.92 -28.29
CA PRO A 112 -11.86 14.95 -27.98
C PRO A 112 -10.78 14.93 -29.06
N ARG A 113 -9.53 15.05 -28.67
CA ARG A 113 -8.35 15.06 -29.56
C ARG A 113 -7.24 14.21 -28.97
N GLY A 114 -6.59 13.46 -29.84
CA GLY A 114 -5.44 12.63 -29.52
C GLY A 114 -5.77 11.48 -28.56
N GLU A 115 -5.46 10.27 -28.97
CA GLU A 115 -5.61 9.09 -28.13
C GLU A 115 -4.33 8.86 -27.32
N ILE A 116 -4.49 8.69 -26.00
CA ILE A 116 -3.40 8.36 -25.07
C ILE A 116 -3.68 6.98 -24.52
N THR A 117 -2.82 6.01 -24.81
CA THR A 117 -2.85 4.68 -24.23
C THR A 117 -1.76 4.59 -23.16
N PRO A 118 -2.12 4.50 -21.86
CA PRO A 118 -1.14 4.38 -20.80
C PRO A 118 -0.48 2.99 -20.81
N SER A 119 0.74 2.91 -20.29
CA SER A 119 1.47 1.64 -20.07
C SER A 119 1.53 1.24 -18.59
N ARG A 120 1.08 2.11 -17.68
CA ARG A 120 1.06 1.94 -16.23
C ARG A 120 0.01 2.85 -15.60
N GLY A 121 -0.16 2.71 -14.30
CA GLY A 121 -1.03 3.54 -13.48
C GLY A 121 -2.42 2.96 -13.27
N LEU A 122 -3.08 3.46 -12.24
CA LEU A 122 -4.44 3.14 -11.86
C LEU A 122 -5.31 4.37 -12.04
N ARG A 123 -6.50 4.18 -12.59
CA ARG A 123 -7.43 5.30 -12.83
C ARG A 123 -7.94 5.88 -11.51
N GLN A 124 -7.71 7.17 -11.28
CA GLN A 124 -8.28 7.89 -10.15
C GLN A 124 -9.81 7.96 -10.28
N GLY A 125 -10.52 7.70 -9.18
CA GLY A 125 -11.99 7.66 -9.16
C GLY A 125 -12.62 6.37 -9.69
N ASP A 126 -11.83 5.37 -10.06
CA ASP A 126 -12.36 4.05 -10.36
C ASP A 126 -12.61 3.25 -9.07
N PRO A 127 -13.78 2.60 -8.92
CA PRO A 127 -14.13 1.83 -7.73
C PRO A 127 -13.13 0.78 -7.28
N ILE A 128 -12.39 0.13 -8.20
CA ILE A 128 -11.43 -0.92 -7.86
C ILE A 128 -10.03 -0.39 -7.56
N SER A 129 -9.66 0.77 -8.10
CA SER A 129 -8.28 1.31 -8.03
C SER A 129 -7.72 1.42 -6.61
N PRO A 130 -8.46 1.90 -5.58
CA PRO A 130 -7.94 1.93 -4.22
C PRO A 130 -7.49 0.56 -3.71
N TYR A 131 -8.25 -0.48 -4.01
CA TYR A 131 -7.94 -1.84 -3.56
C TYR A 131 -6.75 -2.44 -4.30
N LEU A 132 -6.62 -2.17 -5.60
CA LEU A 132 -5.45 -2.60 -6.38
C LEU A 132 -4.18 -1.92 -5.86
N PHE A 133 -4.28 -0.65 -5.49
CA PHE A 133 -3.16 0.06 -4.87
C PHE A 133 -2.76 -0.57 -3.54
N LEU A 134 -3.73 -0.94 -2.67
CA LEU A 134 -3.43 -1.64 -1.42
C LEU A 134 -2.73 -2.98 -1.64
N LEU A 135 -3.14 -3.75 -2.67
CA LEU A 135 -2.46 -5.00 -3.01
C LEU A 135 -1.00 -4.74 -3.43
N CYS A 136 -0.74 -3.67 -4.18
CA CYS A 136 0.63 -3.27 -4.52
C CYS A 136 1.44 -2.88 -3.28
N ALA A 137 0.85 -2.10 -2.37
CA ALA A 137 1.49 -1.71 -1.11
C ALA A 137 1.79 -2.92 -0.20
N GLU A 138 0.94 -3.96 -0.26
CA GLU A 138 1.18 -5.21 0.47
C GLU A 138 2.47 -5.90 0.07
N GLY A 139 2.89 -5.78 -1.20
CA GLY A 139 4.19 -6.28 -1.63
C GLY A 139 5.36 -5.62 -0.89
N LEU A 140 5.28 -4.31 -0.60
CA LEU A 140 6.28 -3.60 0.21
C LEU A 140 6.19 -4.05 1.69
N SER A 141 4.98 -4.17 2.24
CA SER A 141 4.76 -4.69 3.59
C SER A 141 5.39 -6.07 3.77
N ALA A 142 5.15 -6.98 2.83
CA ALA A 142 5.72 -8.33 2.83
C ALA A 142 7.26 -8.33 2.78
N LEU A 143 7.87 -7.41 2.02
CA LEU A 143 9.33 -7.25 1.99
C LEU A 143 9.89 -6.77 3.33
N ILE A 144 9.25 -5.78 3.97
CA ILE A 144 9.64 -5.28 5.29
C ILE A 144 9.52 -6.41 6.32
N LYS A 145 8.40 -7.15 6.33
CA LYS A 145 8.20 -8.30 7.22
C LYS A 145 9.22 -9.41 7.00
N LYS A 146 9.60 -9.67 5.75
CA LYS A 146 10.68 -10.63 5.45
C LYS A 146 12.03 -10.18 6.00
N LYS A 147 12.37 -8.91 5.89
CA LYS A 147 13.59 -8.33 6.46
C LYS A 147 13.57 -8.36 8.00
N GLU A 148 12.41 -8.13 8.59
CA GLU A 148 12.19 -8.24 10.02
C GLU A 148 12.39 -9.68 10.52
N ALA A 149 11.84 -10.66 9.81
CA ALA A 149 11.96 -12.08 10.15
C ALA A 149 13.42 -12.61 10.15
N VAL A 150 14.26 -12.04 9.27
CA VAL A 150 15.71 -12.39 9.24
C VAL A 150 16.58 -11.46 10.11
N GLY A 151 15.96 -10.54 10.87
CA GLY A 151 16.63 -9.66 11.83
C GLY A 151 17.38 -8.47 11.24
N LEU A 152 17.18 -8.18 9.94
CA LEU A 152 17.77 -7.02 9.25
C LEU A 152 17.03 -5.71 9.57
N ILE A 153 15.77 -5.78 9.96
CA ILE A 153 14.99 -4.66 10.51
C ILE A 153 14.38 -5.14 11.82
N ARG A 154 14.40 -4.32 12.87
CA ARG A 154 13.89 -4.73 14.18
C ARG A 154 12.69 -3.95 14.68
N GLY A 155 12.26 -2.94 13.97
CA GLY A 155 11.15 -2.10 14.37
C GLY A 155 11.38 -1.41 15.75
N VAL A 156 10.35 -0.70 16.22
CA VAL A 156 10.37 0.01 17.50
C VAL A 156 9.33 -0.60 18.45
N GLY A 157 9.80 -1.11 19.60
CA GLY A 157 8.92 -1.60 20.67
C GLY A 157 8.31 -0.43 21.45
N VAL A 158 7.00 -0.31 21.43
CA VAL A 158 6.25 0.72 22.17
C VAL A 158 6.06 0.29 23.64
N SER A 159 5.93 -0.99 23.90
CA SER A 159 5.79 -1.57 25.23
C SER A 159 6.71 -2.77 25.43
N LYS A 160 6.93 -3.17 26.69
CA LYS A 160 7.78 -4.32 27.02
C LYS A 160 7.21 -5.65 26.53
N LEU A 161 5.90 -5.75 26.35
CA LEU A 161 5.17 -6.97 25.99
C LEU A 161 4.53 -6.91 24.61
N GLY A 162 4.49 -5.73 23.98
CA GLY A 162 3.90 -5.55 22.65
C GLY A 162 4.88 -5.92 21.53
N PRO A 163 4.36 -6.28 20.35
CA PRO A 163 5.20 -6.49 19.18
C PRO A 163 5.88 -5.20 18.77
N PRO A 164 7.08 -5.26 18.18
CA PRO A 164 7.71 -4.08 17.60
C PRO A 164 6.95 -3.62 16.37
N VAL A 165 6.88 -2.30 16.17
CA VAL A 165 6.28 -1.67 14.99
C VAL A 165 7.40 -1.34 14.02
N SER A 166 7.40 -1.97 12.84
CA SER A 166 8.36 -1.72 11.76
C SER A 166 7.85 -0.74 10.71
N HIS A 167 6.55 -0.73 10.44
CA HIS A 167 5.94 0.18 9.48
C HIS A 167 4.45 0.38 9.74
N LEU A 168 3.93 1.47 9.25
CA LEU A 168 2.50 1.81 9.20
C LEU A 168 2.19 2.43 7.84
N PHE A 169 1.10 1.98 7.22
CA PHE A 169 0.64 2.48 5.93
C PHE A 169 -0.75 3.08 6.02
N PHE A 170 -0.94 4.18 5.31
CA PHE A 170 -2.24 4.77 5.07
C PHE A 170 -2.32 5.24 3.62
N THR A 171 -2.87 4.42 2.75
CA THR A 171 -2.86 4.57 1.29
C THR A 171 -1.42 4.71 0.78
N ASP A 172 -1.03 5.90 0.30
CA ASP A 172 0.27 6.28 -0.22
C ASP A 172 1.24 6.83 0.84
N ASP A 173 0.71 7.27 1.98
CA ASP A 173 1.53 7.64 3.14
C ASP A 173 2.09 6.41 3.83
N SER A 174 3.38 6.40 4.08
CA SER A 174 4.08 5.30 4.75
C SER A 174 5.03 5.85 5.81
N ILE A 175 5.06 5.21 6.97
CA ILE A 175 6.05 5.48 8.02
C ILE A 175 6.78 4.17 8.30
N ILE A 176 8.11 4.20 8.23
CA ILE A 176 8.97 3.06 8.56
C ILE A 176 9.74 3.41 9.83
N PHE A 177 9.78 2.47 10.77
CA PHE A 177 10.46 2.59 12.06
C PHE A 177 11.57 1.58 12.16
N TYR A 178 12.77 2.00 12.53
CA TYR A 178 13.93 1.14 12.64
C TYR A 178 15.01 1.72 13.56
N ARG A 179 16.10 1.00 13.78
CA ARG A 179 17.24 1.48 14.52
C ARG A 179 18.16 2.31 13.62
N ALA A 180 18.68 3.40 14.15
CA ALA A 180 19.65 4.24 13.45
C ALA A 180 21.04 3.58 13.42
N THR A 181 21.17 2.44 12.75
CA THR A 181 22.42 1.73 12.50
C THR A 181 22.67 1.66 11.00
N MET A 182 23.91 1.55 10.56
CA MET A 182 24.24 1.42 9.13
C MET A 182 23.62 0.16 8.53
N GLU A 183 23.59 -0.94 9.29
CA GLU A 183 23.04 -2.23 8.86
C GLU A 183 21.54 -2.18 8.57
N GLU A 184 20.77 -1.36 9.30
CA GLU A 184 19.32 -1.20 9.07
C GLU A 184 19.00 -0.07 8.06
N CYS A 185 19.99 0.75 7.67
CA CYS A 185 19.84 1.83 6.70
C CYS A 185 20.17 1.40 5.25
N GLU A 186 20.89 0.30 5.05
CA GLU A 186 21.23 -0.31 3.75
C GLU A 186 20.19 -1.35 3.31
#